data_34064db19ac75eea6f38368adb3df662
#
_entry.id   34064db19ac75eea6f38368adb3df662
#
_cell.length_a   1.000
_cell.length_b   1.000
_cell.length_c   1.000
_cell.angle_alpha   90.00
_cell.angle_beta   90.00
_cell.angle_gamma   90.00
#
_symmetry.space_group_name_H-M   'P 1'
#
loop_
_entity.id
_entity.type
_entity.pdbx_description
1 polymer ?
#
loop_
_entity_poly.entity_id
_entity_poly.type
_entity_poly.pdbx_seq_one_letter_code
_entity_poly.pdbx_strand_id
1 'polypeptide(L)'
;MFRARPVRVVMAATPLRGWQVDPATIRYVGEGLERPECILAEPDGTLWSADGRGGVVRIAPDGRQELILQSTVARNENSSFEDRYVNTMGSLPNGLAFDADGNFLIANFGTDSLELMTRDGRTRTLVDSIEGKPVGKANFVTRDSAGRLWLTVTTRMIPWTRHVETMSHDGYIAVIDERGVRIVADGLCGTNELRFDPAERFLYVAETTKRRVSRFEVLPGGALGPRETYGPENIGGFCDGIAFDAHGNLWSTLIMADRLVAVTPEGELLTLLDDGRPEATAALDAAWREERVTPDIMAQATGTIAPWMASLTFGGPDLKTVYLGSLRGSRIPWFRSPVAGLPLIYWNERRRAAA
;
A
#
# COMPACT_ATOMS: atom_id res chain seq x y z
N MET A 1 6.58 -50.00 -1.63
CA MET A 1 5.97 -48.66 -1.64
C MET A 1 6.78 -47.78 -0.68
N PHE A 2 7.81 -47.08 -1.18
CA PHE A 2 8.61 -46.16 -0.38
C PHE A 2 7.87 -44.82 -0.32
N ARG A 3 7.37 -44.44 0.85
CA ARG A 3 6.88 -43.08 1.09
C ARG A 3 8.11 -42.17 1.22
N ALA A 4 8.32 -41.29 0.26
CA ALA A 4 9.31 -40.23 0.37
C ALA A 4 8.93 -39.33 1.58
N ARG A 5 9.84 -39.20 2.54
CA ARG A 5 9.67 -38.24 3.64
C ARG A 5 9.76 -36.83 3.04
N PRO A 6 8.87 -35.88 3.43
CA PRO A 6 9.01 -34.51 2.98
C PRO A 6 10.36 -33.98 3.47
N VAL A 7 11.16 -33.47 2.54
CA VAL A 7 12.38 -32.72 2.85
C VAL A 7 11.93 -31.46 3.57
N ARG A 8 12.18 -31.41 4.87
CA ARG A 8 12.01 -30.18 5.67
C ARG A 8 13.11 -29.23 5.22
N VAL A 9 12.79 -28.29 4.32
CA VAL A 9 13.66 -27.15 4.04
C VAL A 9 13.71 -26.36 5.35
N VAL A 10 14.82 -26.45 6.07
CA VAL A 10 15.10 -25.58 7.21
C VAL A 10 15.39 -24.21 6.61
N MET A 11 14.37 -23.35 6.54
CA MET A 11 14.56 -21.94 6.19
C MET A 11 15.53 -21.35 7.22
N ALA A 12 16.58 -20.70 6.75
CA ALA A 12 17.50 -19.98 7.65
C ALA A 12 16.69 -18.96 8.46
N ALA A 13 17.01 -18.82 9.75
CA ALA A 13 16.32 -17.86 10.59
C ALA A 13 16.37 -16.47 9.95
N THR A 14 15.21 -15.79 9.88
CA THR A 14 15.17 -14.44 9.30
C THR A 14 16.09 -13.48 10.05
N PRO A 15 16.91 -12.68 9.33
CA PRO A 15 17.73 -11.64 9.96
C PRO A 15 16.96 -10.56 10.70
N LEU A 16 15.62 -10.55 10.58
CA LEU A 16 14.75 -9.58 11.26
C LEU A 16 14.51 -9.93 12.74
N ARG A 17 14.77 -11.18 13.16
CA ARG A 17 14.61 -11.53 14.58
C ARG A 17 15.59 -10.78 15.45
N GLY A 18 15.05 -9.97 16.37
CA GLY A 18 15.84 -9.11 17.26
C GLY A 18 16.41 -7.85 16.59
N TRP A 19 16.15 -7.63 15.30
CA TRP A 19 16.50 -6.40 14.61
C TRP A 19 15.38 -5.38 14.70
N GLN A 20 15.73 -4.13 14.93
CA GLN A 20 14.83 -2.99 14.87
C GLN A 20 15.52 -1.84 14.14
N VAL A 21 14.72 -0.97 13.54
CA VAL A 21 15.22 0.27 12.96
C VAL A 21 15.71 1.19 14.09
N ASP A 22 16.97 1.60 14.03
CA ASP A 22 17.45 2.68 14.89
C ASP A 22 16.93 4.02 14.34
N PRO A 23 16.06 4.74 15.07
CA PRO A 23 15.51 6.02 14.61
C PRO A 23 16.57 7.05 14.24
N ALA A 24 17.76 7.01 14.87
CA ALA A 24 18.87 7.92 14.56
C ALA A 24 19.47 7.68 13.15
N THR A 25 19.21 6.53 12.55
CA THR A 25 19.67 6.20 11.19
C THR A 25 18.71 6.61 10.10
N ILE A 26 17.48 7.00 10.46
CA ILE A 26 16.47 7.41 9.50
C ILE A 26 16.88 8.73 8.84
N ARG A 27 16.76 8.77 7.53
CA ARG A 27 17.01 9.94 6.69
C ARG A 27 15.74 10.28 5.93
N TYR A 28 15.71 11.46 5.32
CA TYR A 28 14.55 11.94 4.58
C TYR A 28 14.95 12.34 3.16
N VAL A 29 14.02 12.17 2.23
CA VAL A 29 14.11 12.65 0.86
C VAL A 29 12.80 13.31 0.46
N GLY A 30 12.90 14.30 -0.45
CA GLY A 30 11.79 15.17 -0.82
C GLY A 30 11.48 16.22 0.25
N GLU A 31 10.92 17.33 -0.19
CA GLU A 31 10.48 18.43 0.68
C GLU A 31 9.18 19.03 0.14
N GLY A 32 8.30 19.49 1.04
CA GLY A 32 7.04 20.10 0.65
C GLY A 32 6.12 19.15 -0.15
N LEU A 33 6.25 17.86 0.05
CA LEU A 33 5.33 16.87 -0.49
C LEU A 33 3.98 17.00 0.22
N GLU A 34 2.93 16.61 -0.44
CA GLU A 34 1.60 16.59 0.14
C GLU A 34 1.04 15.17 0.09
N ARG A 35 0.90 14.55 1.26
CA ARG A 35 0.38 13.19 1.37
C ARG A 35 1.17 12.19 0.48
N PRO A 36 2.49 12.04 0.68
CA PRO A 36 3.31 11.07 -0.07
C PRO A 36 2.96 9.64 0.36
N GLU A 37 1.81 9.16 -0.06
CA GLU A 37 1.25 7.90 0.43
C GLU A 37 1.96 6.71 -0.20
N CYS A 38 1.88 6.53 -1.51
CA CYS A 38 2.50 5.43 -2.23
C CYS A 38 3.78 5.89 -2.93
N ILE A 39 4.83 5.07 -2.85
CA ILE A 39 6.14 5.37 -3.42
C ILE A 39 6.55 4.25 -4.37
N LEU A 40 7.00 4.62 -5.57
CA LEU A 40 7.66 3.72 -6.50
C LEU A 40 9.13 4.09 -6.59
N ALA A 41 10.02 3.10 -6.52
CA ALA A 41 11.45 3.26 -6.70
C ALA A 41 11.89 2.65 -8.02
N GLU A 42 12.65 3.36 -8.85
CA GLU A 42 13.24 2.83 -10.08
C GLU A 42 14.71 2.40 -9.83
N PRO A 43 15.25 1.47 -10.65
CA PRO A 43 16.61 0.96 -10.48
C PRO A 43 17.71 2.01 -10.60
N ASP A 44 17.45 3.13 -11.28
CA ASP A 44 18.36 4.27 -11.43
C ASP A 44 18.40 5.18 -10.18
N GLY A 45 17.57 4.89 -9.17
CA GLY A 45 17.45 5.67 -7.94
C GLY A 45 16.38 6.76 -7.99
N THR A 46 15.68 6.93 -9.10
CA THR A 46 14.51 7.82 -9.18
C THR A 46 13.38 7.30 -8.30
N LEU A 47 12.77 8.19 -7.52
CA LEU A 47 11.56 7.92 -6.76
C LEU A 47 10.37 8.66 -7.36
N TRP A 48 9.22 8.04 -7.25
CA TRP A 48 7.93 8.62 -7.60
C TRP A 48 6.99 8.47 -6.42
N SER A 49 6.38 9.56 -6.04
CA SER A 49 5.43 9.56 -4.92
C SER A 49 4.07 10.04 -5.39
N ALA A 50 3.01 9.39 -4.93
CA ALA A 50 1.69 9.99 -4.96
C ALA A 50 1.72 11.35 -4.26
N ASP A 51 0.92 12.30 -4.75
CA ASP A 51 0.85 13.63 -4.14
C ASP A 51 -0.60 14.13 -4.09
N GLY A 52 -1.00 14.59 -2.90
CA GLY A 52 -2.36 15.05 -2.62
C GLY A 52 -2.80 16.27 -3.42
N ARG A 53 -1.88 16.93 -4.13
CA ARG A 53 -2.22 18.02 -5.07
C ARG A 53 -2.81 17.51 -6.39
N GLY A 54 -2.91 16.19 -6.55
CA GLY A 54 -3.55 15.57 -7.72
C GLY A 54 -2.56 15.19 -8.82
N GLY A 55 -1.53 14.45 -8.45
CA GLY A 55 -0.53 13.96 -9.40
C GLY A 55 0.53 13.09 -8.73
N VAL A 56 1.73 13.13 -9.29
CA VAL A 56 2.90 12.44 -8.75
C VAL A 56 4.09 13.41 -8.64
N VAL A 57 4.93 13.22 -7.62
CA VAL A 57 6.22 13.91 -7.54
C VAL A 57 7.33 12.97 -7.97
N ARG A 58 8.13 13.40 -8.93
CA ARG A 58 9.40 12.81 -9.29
C ARG A 58 10.48 13.35 -8.37
N ILE A 59 11.28 12.47 -7.79
CA ILE A 59 12.48 12.84 -7.03
C ILE A 59 13.67 12.13 -7.69
N ALA A 60 14.54 12.89 -8.35
CA ALA A 60 15.73 12.37 -9.02
C ALA A 60 16.79 11.94 -7.98
N PRO A 61 17.79 11.11 -8.37
CA PRO A 61 18.86 10.68 -7.46
C PRO A 61 19.70 11.82 -6.87
N ASP A 62 19.76 12.96 -7.54
CA ASP A 62 20.44 14.18 -7.07
C ASP A 62 19.56 15.04 -6.13
N GLY A 63 18.34 14.60 -5.82
CA GLY A 63 17.40 15.28 -4.95
C GLY A 63 16.51 16.31 -5.64
N ARG A 64 16.69 16.60 -6.93
CA ARG A 64 15.77 17.47 -7.67
C ARG A 64 14.40 16.86 -7.72
N GLN A 65 13.36 17.64 -7.44
CA GLN A 65 11.99 17.18 -7.45
C GLN A 65 11.12 18.00 -8.39
N GLU A 66 10.12 17.32 -8.96
CA GLU A 66 9.17 17.88 -9.91
C GLU A 66 7.78 17.32 -9.63
N LEU A 67 6.81 18.19 -9.43
CA LEU A 67 5.40 17.82 -9.35
C LEU A 67 4.81 17.76 -10.74
N ILE A 68 4.29 16.61 -11.13
CA ILE A 68 3.60 16.38 -12.38
C ILE A 68 2.13 16.16 -12.08
N LEU A 69 1.32 17.14 -12.44
CA LEU A 69 -0.13 17.11 -12.16
C LEU A 69 -0.88 16.33 -13.25
N GLN A 70 -1.94 15.68 -12.85
CA GLN A 70 -2.88 15.03 -13.76
C GLN A 70 -3.61 16.08 -14.61
N SER A 71 -3.75 15.84 -15.91
CA SER A 71 -4.40 16.77 -16.84
C SER A 71 -5.90 16.89 -16.65
N THR A 72 -6.53 15.90 -16.01
CA THR A 72 -7.99 15.80 -15.82
C THR A 72 -8.48 16.44 -14.53
N VAL A 73 -7.57 16.91 -13.68
CA VAL A 73 -7.94 17.36 -12.33
C VAL A 73 -8.42 18.80 -12.35
N ALA A 74 -9.66 19.00 -11.94
CA ALA A 74 -10.12 20.31 -11.47
C ALA A 74 -9.35 20.64 -10.19
N ARG A 75 -8.43 21.58 -10.25
CA ARG A 75 -7.66 22.03 -9.09
C ARG A 75 -8.59 22.70 -8.10
N ASN A 76 -8.68 22.14 -6.92
CA ASN A 76 -9.32 22.79 -5.80
C ASN A 76 -8.23 23.42 -4.92
N GLU A 77 -7.61 24.48 -5.45
CA GLU A 77 -6.44 25.17 -4.84
C GLU A 77 -6.72 25.75 -3.44
N ASN A 78 -8.00 25.83 -3.05
CA ASN A 78 -8.44 26.41 -1.77
C ASN A 78 -9.05 25.39 -0.80
N SER A 79 -8.99 24.08 -1.09
CA SER A 79 -9.57 23.08 -0.19
C SER A 79 -8.62 22.76 0.95
N SER A 80 -9.14 22.65 2.17
CA SER A 80 -8.41 22.18 3.34
C SER A 80 -7.99 20.70 3.18
N PHE A 81 -7.04 20.26 4.00
CA PHE A 81 -6.72 18.82 4.08
C PHE A 81 -7.97 18.00 4.42
N GLU A 82 -8.83 18.50 5.31
CA GLU A 82 -10.08 17.84 5.69
C GLU A 82 -11.04 17.72 4.49
N ASP A 83 -11.21 18.77 3.69
CA ASP A 83 -12.05 18.71 2.50
C ASP A 83 -11.53 17.71 1.50
N ARG A 84 -10.23 17.62 1.29
CA ARG A 84 -9.63 16.68 0.34
C ARG A 84 -9.58 15.26 0.87
N TYR A 85 -9.24 15.07 2.13
CA TYR A 85 -9.02 13.74 2.70
C TYR A 85 -10.31 13.13 3.27
N VAL A 86 -11.06 13.86 4.07
CA VAL A 86 -12.30 13.36 4.69
C VAL A 86 -13.46 13.42 3.69
N ASN A 87 -13.62 14.56 3.03
CA ASN A 87 -14.68 14.78 2.06
C ASN A 87 -14.30 14.29 0.66
N THR A 88 -13.03 13.90 0.45
CA THR A 88 -12.48 13.37 -0.81
C THR A 88 -12.84 14.21 -2.04
N MET A 89 -12.63 15.52 -1.93
CA MET A 89 -12.88 16.44 -3.03
C MET A 89 -11.70 16.48 -4.01
N GLY A 90 -11.99 16.25 -5.30
CA GLY A 90 -10.99 16.28 -6.36
C GLY A 90 -10.12 15.04 -6.43
N SER A 91 -8.98 15.14 -7.12
CA SER A 91 -8.05 14.01 -7.22
C SER A 91 -7.27 13.81 -5.93
N LEU A 92 -7.17 12.56 -5.52
CA LEU A 92 -6.36 12.13 -4.39
C LEU A 92 -5.66 10.82 -4.75
N PRO A 93 -4.55 10.87 -5.53
CA PRO A 93 -3.76 9.68 -5.86
C PRO A 93 -3.39 8.92 -4.59
N ASN A 94 -3.68 7.62 -4.57
CA ASN A 94 -3.41 6.73 -3.45
C ASN A 94 -2.36 5.70 -3.86
N GLY A 95 -2.76 4.51 -4.26
CA GLY A 95 -1.85 3.48 -4.74
C GLY A 95 -1.34 3.75 -6.14
N LEU A 96 -0.05 3.53 -6.35
CA LEU A 96 0.64 3.68 -7.62
C LEU A 96 1.23 2.35 -8.09
N ALA A 97 1.18 2.11 -9.40
CA ALA A 97 1.98 1.09 -10.09
C ALA A 97 2.42 1.60 -11.44
N PHE A 98 3.41 0.92 -12.07
CA PHE A 98 3.71 1.16 -13.46
C PHE A 98 2.97 0.16 -14.36
N ASP A 99 2.48 0.67 -15.50
CA ASP A 99 2.10 -0.20 -16.61
C ASP A 99 3.34 -0.77 -17.33
N ALA A 100 3.16 -1.54 -18.40
CA ALA A 100 4.26 -2.12 -19.16
C ALA A 100 5.12 -1.07 -19.84
N ASP A 101 4.55 0.08 -20.21
CA ASP A 101 5.25 1.20 -20.89
C ASP A 101 5.90 2.15 -19.88
N GLY A 102 5.65 1.95 -18.58
CA GLY A 102 6.18 2.75 -17.48
C GLY A 102 5.38 4.02 -17.21
N ASN A 103 4.15 4.11 -17.67
CA ASN A 103 3.20 5.11 -17.22
C ASN A 103 2.64 4.74 -15.84
N PHE A 104 1.98 5.67 -15.19
CA PHE A 104 1.40 5.45 -13.87
C PHE A 104 -0.02 4.90 -13.96
N LEU A 105 -0.25 3.78 -13.32
CA LEU A 105 -1.56 3.33 -12.89
C LEU A 105 -1.83 3.95 -11.53
N ILE A 106 -2.93 4.66 -11.38
CA ILE A 106 -3.29 5.40 -10.17
C ILE A 106 -4.64 4.90 -9.66
N ALA A 107 -4.64 4.24 -8.50
CA ALA A 107 -5.85 4.06 -7.74
C ALA A 107 -6.17 5.40 -7.07
N ASN A 108 -7.17 6.12 -7.59
CA ASN A 108 -7.47 7.47 -7.15
C ASN A 108 -8.62 7.46 -6.14
N PHE A 109 -8.28 7.67 -4.89
CA PHE A 109 -9.22 7.66 -3.77
C PHE A 109 -10.19 8.84 -3.80
N GLY A 110 -9.79 9.95 -4.44
CA GLY A 110 -10.61 11.15 -4.55
C GLY A 110 -11.64 11.07 -5.68
N THR A 111 -11.25 10.54 -6.84
CA THR A 111 -12.12 10.41 -8.01
C THR A 111 -12.87 9.09 -8.08
N ASP A 112 -12.68 8.19 -7.09
CA ASP A 112 -13.32 6.87 -7.05
C ASP A 112 -13.07 6.04 -8.35
N SER A 113 -11.80 6.07 -8.85
CA SER A 113 -11.48 5.48 -10.14
C SER A 113 -10.08 4.89 -10.21
N LEU A 114 -9.86 4.01 -11.18
CA LEU A 114 -8.54 3.65 -11.66
C LEU A 114 -8.21 4.50 -12.89
N GLU A 115 -7.05 5.14 -12.87
CA GLU A 115 -6.59 6.06 -13.89
C GLU A 115 -5.25 5.64 -14.47
N LEU A 116 -5.00 6.00 -15.72
CA LEU A 116 -3.68 5.94 -16.37
C LEU A 116 -3.17 7.35 -16.60
N MET A 117 -1.96 7.63 -16.12
CA MET A 117 -1.27 8.90 -16.31
C MET A 117 0.08 8.66 -16.96
N THR A 118 0.34 9.33 -18.08
CA THR A 118 1.67 9.31 -18.71
C THR A 118 2.68 10.14 -17.92
N ARG A 119 3.98 9.95 -18.21
CA ARG A 119 5.07 10.66 -17.52
C ARG A 119 5.01 12.19 -17.67
N ASP A 120 4.28 12.71 -18.65
CA ASP A 120 4.05 14.13 -18.87
C ASP A 120 2.70 14.65 -18.32
N GLY A 121 1.98 13.82 -17.53
CA GLY A 121 0.76 14.23 -16.83
C GLY A 121 -0.55 13.99 -17.57
N ARG A 122 -0.54 13.58 -18.85
CA ARG A 122 -1.79 13.27 -19.56
C ARG A 122 -2.48 12.09 -18.90
N THR A 123 -3.73 12.29 -18.51
CA THR A 123 -4.47 11.34 -17.70
C THR A 123 -5.77 10.92 -18.38
N ARG A 124 -6.14 9.67 -18.23
CA ARG A 124 -7.45 9.14 -18.61
C ARG A 124 -7.94 8.13 -17.59
N THR A 125 -9.24 8.09 -17.40
CA THR A 125 -9.89 7.07 -16.56
C THR A 125 -9.86 5.72 -17.31
N LEU A 126 -9.49 4.67 -16.57
CA LEU A 126 -9.58 3.28 -17.03
C LEU A 126 -10.86 2.61 -16.55
N VAL A 127 -11.19 2.82 -15.26
CA VAL A 127 -12.36 2.21 -14.61
C VAL A 127 -12.92 3.20 -13.60
N ASP A 128 -14.19 3.55 -13.72
CA ASP A 128 -14.97 4.36 -12.78
C ASP A 128 -16.24 3.64 -12.29
N SER A 129 -16.56 2.52 -12.92
CA SER A 129 -17.74 1.72 -12.59
C SER A 129 -17.45 0.23 -12.80
N ILE A 130 -18.02 -0.60 -11.94
CA ILE A 130 -17.96 -2.07 -12.00
C ILE A 130 -19.37 -2.62 -11.79
N GLU A 131 -19.82 -3.47 -12.71
CA GLU A 131 -21.17 -4.08 -12.67
C GLU A 131 -22.30 -3.03 -12.56
N GLY A 132 -22.11 -1.89 -13.24
CA GLY A 132 -23.08 -0.79 -13.26
C GLY A 132 -23.15 0.06 -11.99
N LYS A 133 -22.21 -0.11 -11.07
CA LYS A 133 -22.09 0.70 -9.84
C LYS A 133 -20.77 1.48 -9.85
N PRO A 134 -20.72 2.68 -9.23
CA PRO A 134 -19.45 3.37 -9.01
C PRO A 134 -18.42 2.45 -8.33
N VAL A 135 -17.15 2.61 -8.67
CA VAL A 135 -16.05 1.84 -8.06
C VAL A 135 -16.07 2.01 -6.54
N GLY A 136 -16.14 3.24 -6.06
CA GLY A 136 -15.92 3.57 -4.65
C GLY A 136 -14.46 3.92 -4.40
N LYS A 137 -14.02 3.91 -3.16
CA LYS A 137 -12.69 4.37 -2.75
C LYS A 137 -11.59 3.44 -3.27
N ALA A 138 -11.18 3.69 -4.53
CA ALA A 138 -10.05 3.00 -5.15
C ALA A 138 -8.77 3.28 -4.34
N ASN A 139 -8.17 2.20 -3.79
CA ASN A 139 -7.10 2.34 -2.82
C ASN A 139 -5.73 1.98 -3.40
N PHE A 140 -5.59 0.78 -3.94
CA PHE A 140 -4.32 0.30 -4.45
C PHE A 140 -4.47 -0.43 -5.78
N VAL A 141 -3.42 -0.37 -6.59
CA VAL A 141 -3.35 -1.09 -7.86
C VAL A 141 -1.99 -1.77 -8.02
N THR A 142 -1.98 -2.96 -8.60
CA THR A 142 -0.77 -3.62 -9.06
C THR A 142 -1.00 -4.38 -10.36
N ARG A 143 0.09 -4.76 -11.03
CA ARG A 143 0.09 -5.60 -12.22
C ARG A 143 0.72 -6.95 -11.90
N ASP A 144 0.14 -8.04 -12.40
CA ASP A 144 0.75 -9.36 -12.34
C ASP A 144 1.58 -9.68 -13.59
N SER A 145 2.28 -10.82 -13.59
CA SER A 145 3.14 -11.24 -14.70
C SER A 145 2.37 -11.56 -15.98
N ALA A 146 1.08 -11.81 -15.89
CA ALA A 146 0.19 -12.01 -17.04
C ALA A 146 -0.33 -10.67 -17.61
N GLY A 147 0.04 -9.53 -17.02
CA GLY A 147 -0.38 -8.19 -17.43
C GLY A 147 -1.75 -7.77 -16.91
N ARG A 148 -2.40 -8.56 -16.07
CA ARG A 148 -3.68 -8.20 -15.46
C ARG A 148 -3.47 -7.13 -14.40
N LEU A 149 -4.40 -6.19 -14.30
CA LEU A 149 -4.41 -5.20 -13.23
C LEU A 149 -5.30 -5.69 -12.09
N TRP A 150 -4.85 -5.48 -10.88
CA TRP A 150 -5.55 -5.83 -9.65
C TRP A 150 -5.78 -4.57 -8.86
N LEU A 151 -7.04 -4.27 -8.57
CA LEU A 151 -7.48 -3.06 -7.88
C LEU A 151 -8.13 -3.44 -6.57
N THR A 152 -7.72 -2.78 -5.49
CA THR A 152 -8.44 -2.82 -4.22
C THR A 152 -9.34 -1.60 -4.07
N VAL A 153 -10.49 -1.81 -3.47
CA VAL A 153 -11.44 -0.76 -3.13
C VAL A 153 -11.78 -0.88 -1.65
N THR A 154 -11.48 0.17 -0.91
CA THR A 154 -11.65 0.18 0.56
C THR A 154 -13.11 0.05 0.95
N THR A 155 -13.98 0.85 0.33
CA THR A 155 -15.42 0.94 0.64
C THR A 155 -16.17 1.68 -0.47
N ARG A 156 -17.48 1.48 -0.54
CA ARG A 156 -18.41 2.33 -1.31
C ARG A 156 -19.17 3.34 -0.44
N MET A 157 -18.89 3.39 0.85
CA MET A 157 -19.53 4.34 1.74
C MET A 157 -19.13 5.79 1.48
N ILE A 158 -20.07 6.71 1.67
CA ILE A 158 -19.86 8.16 1.60
C ILE A 158 -20.48 8.80 2.86
N PRO A 159 -19.72 9.55 3.66
CA PRO A 159 -18.26 9.68 3.61
C PRO A 159 -17.56 8.35 3.94
N TRP A 160 -16.37 8.16 3.40
CA TRP A 160 -15.62 6.90 3.58
C TRP A 160 -15.29 6.59 5.06
N THR A 161 -15.19 7.61 5.90
CA THR A 161 -14.92 7.45 7.34
C THR A 161 -15.95 6.61 8.06
N ARG A 162 -17.20 6.60 7.57
CA ARG A 162 -18.26 5.71 8.10
C ARG A 162 -17.87 4.23 8.03
N HIS A 163 -17.06 3.85 7.06
CA HIS A 163 -16.54 2.49 6.98
C HIS A 163 -15.73 2.11 8.23
N VAL A 164 -14.87 3.03 8.72
CA VAL A 164 -14.08 2.81 9.94
C VAL A 164 -14.96 2.78 11.18
N GLU A 165 -15.94 3.69 11.27
CA GLU A 165 -16.89 3.80 12.37
C GLU A 165 -17.78 2.54 12.50
N THR A 166 -18.21 1.98 11.38
CA THR A 166 -19.16 0.85 11.36
C THR A 166 -18.49 -0.49 11.11
N MET A 167 -17.16 -0.52 10.93
CA MET A 167 -16.39 -1.73 10.59
C MET A 167 -16.99 -2.48 9.39
N SER A 168 -17.45 -1.75 8.36
CA SER A 168 -18.17 -2.34 7.24
C SER A 168 -17.34 -3.35 6.46
N HIS A 169 -18.03 -4.32 5.86
CA HIS A 169 -17.44 -5.40 5.06
C HIS A 169 -17.79 -5.23 3.56
N ASP A 170 -17.67 -4.00 3.04
CA ASP A 170 -18.02 -3.68 1.66
C ASP A 170 -16.83 -3.42 0.74
N GLY A 171 -15.62 -3.64 1.28
CA GLY A 171 -14.38 -3.62 0.50
C GLY A 171 -14.25 -4.84 -0.40
N TYR A 172 -13.51 -4.70 -1.51
CA TYR A 172 -13.36 -5.76 -2.48
C TYR A 172 -12.06 -5.66 -3.28
N ILE A 173 -11.75 -6.76 -4.01
CA ILE A 173 -10.68 -6.84 -5.00
C ILE A 173 -11.32 -7.03 -6.37
N ALA A 174 -10.91 -6.21 -7.34
CA ALA A 174 -11.27 -6.37 -8.74
C ALA A 174 -10.05 -6.72 -9.59
N VAL A 175 -10.27 -7.50 -10.66
CA VAL A 175 -9.28 -7.77 -11.69
C VAL A 175 -9.74 -7.16 -13.02
N ILE A 176 -8.79 -6.59 -13.75
CA ILE A 176 -8.99 -5.97 -15.05
C ILE A 176 -8.07 -6.67 -16.06
N ASP A 177 -8.64 -7.27 -17.08
CA ASP A 177 -7.93 -7.92 -18.18
C ASP A 177 -8.75 -7.78 -19.49
N GLU A 178 -8.38 -8.51 -20.53
CA GLU A 178 -9.06 -8.51 -21.83
C GLU A 178 -10.56 -8.91 -21.77
N ARG A 179 -10.98 -9.60 -20.70
CA ARG A 179 -12.38 -9.96 -20.45
C ARG A 179 -13.17 -8.85 -19.76
N GLY A 180 -12.53 -7.71 -19.53
CA GLY A 180 -13.12 -6.58 -18.82
C GLY A 180 -12.79 -6.54 -17.33
N VAL A 181 -13.56 -5.74 -16.58
CA VAL A 181 -13.41 -5.57 -15.14
C VAL A 181 -14.43 -6.43 -14.39
N ARG A 182 -13.98 -7.11 -13.31
CA ARG A 182 -14.84 -7.95 -12.48
C ARG A 182 -14.35 -8.01 -11.03
N ILE A 183 -15.26 -8.14 -10.08
CA ILE A 183 -14.98 -8.38 -8.68
C ILE A 183 -14.58 -9.86 -8.52
N VAL A 184 -13.47 -10.14 -7.85
CA VAL A 184 -12.95 -11.50 -7.62
C VAL A 184 -12.89 -11.90 -6.15
N ALA A 185 -12.98 -10.93 -5.24
CA ALA A 185 -13.20 -11.14 -3.81
C ALA A 185 -13.95 -9.92 -3.26
N ASP A 186 -14.93 -10.14 -2.41
CA ASP A 186 -15.73 -9.12 -1.74
C ASP A 186 -15.90 -9.42 -0.25
N GLY A 187 -16.65 -8.60 0.46
CA GLY A 187 -16.87 -8.78 1.89
C GLY A 187 -15.61 -8.56 2.72
N LEU A 188 -14.66 -7.75 2.23
CA LEU A 188 -13.43 -7.40 2.91
C LEU A 188 -13.61 -6.13 3.76
N CYS A 189 -12.83 -6.04 4.82
CA CYS A 189 -12.98 -4.99 5.81
C CYS A 189 -11.89 -3.92 5.67
N GLY A 190 -12.16 -2.87 4.88
CA GLY A 190 -11.18 -1.82 4.61
C GLY A 190 -10.00 -2.32 3.78
N THR A 191 -10.30 -2.78 2.57
CA THR A 191 -9.31 -3.31 1.64
C THR A 191 -8.28 -2.24 1.28
N ASN A 192 -7.01 -2.54 1.51
CA ASN A 192 -5.90 -1.62 1.29
C ASN A 192 -4.86 -2.22 0.32
N GLU A 193 -3.56 -2.12 0.60
CA GLU A 193 -2.55 -2.64 -0.33
C GLU A 193 -2.62 -4.16 -0.51
N LEU A 194 -2.22 -4.60 -1.68
CA LEU A 194 -2.10 -6.02 -2.02
C LEU A 194 -0.74 -6.34 -2.64
N ARG A 195 -0.27 -7.57 -2.42
CA ARG A 195 0.98 -8.08 -3.01
C ARG A 195 0.86 -9.55 -3.35
N PHE A 196 1.53 -9.97 -4.41
CA PHE A 196 1.71 -11.38 -4.72
C PHE A 196 2.93 -11.96 -4.01
N ASP A 197 2.89 -13.26 -3.74
CA ASP A 197 4.11 -14.01 -3.44
C ASP A 197 5.01 -14.12 -4.69
N PRO A 198 6.30 -14.50 -4.55
CA PRO A 198 7.24 -14.52 -5.68
C PRO A 198 6.80 -15.37 -6.88
N ALA A 199 5.96 -16.36 -6.64
CA ALA A 199 5.47 -17.30 -7.66
C ALA A 199 4.06 -16.94 -8.15
N GLU A 200 3.49 -15.86 -7.67
CA GLU A 200 2.11 -15.40 -7.93
C GLU A 200 1.05 -16.50 -7.68
N ARG A 201 1.33 -17.40 -6.74
CA ARG A 201 0.38 -18.44 -6.32
C ARG A 201 -0.62 -17.94 -5.31
N PHE A 202 -0.22 -16.95 -4.51
CA PHE A 202 -1.05 -16.31 -3.51
C PHE A 202 -1.04 -14.79 -3.67
N LEU A 203 -2.22 -14.20 -3.50
CA LEU A 203 -2.43 -12.77 -3.37
C LEU A 203 -2.69 -12.45 -1.90
N TYR A 204 -1.94 -11.51 -1.36
CA TYR A 204 -2.07 -11.02 0.02
C TYR A 204 -2.69 -9.63 0.00
N VAL A 205 -3.54 -9.34 0.96
CA VAL A 205 -4.22 -8.05 1.06
C VAL A 205 -4.34 -7.60 2.51
N ALA A 206 -4.07 -6.32 2.75
CA ALA A 206 -4.33 -5.68 4.04
C ALA A 206 -5.83 -5.42 4.19
N GLU A 207 -6.44 -5.94 5.24
CA GLU A 207 -7.79 -5.56 5.70
C GLU A 207 -7.65 -4.61 6.88
N THR A 208 -7.56 -3.30 6.59
CA THR A 208 -7.15 -2.25 7.53
C THR A 208 -7.99 -2.26 8.79
N THR A 209 -9.30 -2.14 8.68
CA THR A 209 -10.18 -2.04 9.85
C THR A 209 -10.35 -3.36 10.58
N LYS A 210 -10.09 -4.50 9.92
CA LYS A 210 -10.04 -5.82 10.58
C LYS A 210 -8.68 -6.10 11.24
N ARG A 211 -7.68 -5.23 11.01
CA ARG A 211 -6.32 -5.34 11.57
C ARG A 211 -5.65 -6.68 11.26
N ARG A 212 -5.82 -7.19 10.03
CA ARG A 212 -5.21 -8.44 9.60
C ARG A 212 -4.75 -8.38 8.16
N VAL A 213 -3.90 -9.33 7.80
CA VAL A 213 -3.59 -9.64 6.41
C VAL A 213 -4.38 -10.90 6.02
N SER A 214 -5.11 -10.81 4.92
CA SER A 214 -5.75 -11.96 4.29
C SER A 214 -4.98 -12.40 3.06
N ARG A 215 -5.06 -13.68 2.72
CA ARG A 215 -4.51 -14.20 1.47
C ARG A 215 -5.52 -15.05 0.72
N PHE A 216 -5.30 -15.17 -0.57
CA PHE A 216 -6.11 -15.95 -1.50
C PHE A 216 -5.20 -16.73 -2.43
N GLU A 217 -5.52 -17.99 -2.71
CA GLU A 217 -4.90 -18.71 -3.82
C GLU A 217 -5.33 -18.06 -5.15
N VAL A 218 -4.37 -17.81 -6.04
CA VAL A 218 -4.63 -17.26 -7.37
C VAL A 218 -4.92 -18.41 -8.32
N LEU A 219 -6.15 -18.46 -8.77
CA LEU A 219 -6.66 -19.52 -9.66
C LEU A 219 -6.54 -19.11 -11.14
N PRO A 220 -6.65 -20.07 -12.09
CA PRO A 220 -6.61 -19.78 -13.51
C PRO A 220 -7.60 -18.68 -13.91
N GLY A 221 -7.15 -17.77 -14.77
CA GLY A 221 -7.96 -16.65 -15.22
C GLY A 221 -8.13 -15.53 -14.21
N GLY A 222 -7.34 -15.47 -13.11
CA GLY A 222 -7.40 -14.44 -12.12
C GLY A 222 -8.60 -14.53 -11.18
N ALA A 223 -9.23 -15.68 -11.06
CA ALA A 223 -10.14 -15.97 -9.95
C ALA A 223 -9.35 -16.17 -8.66
N LEU A 224 -10.01 -15.98 -7.52
CA LEU A 224 -9.41 -16.19 -6.22
C LEU A 224 -10.08 -17.36 -5.49
N GLY A 225 -9.28 -18.13 -4.77
CA GLY A 225 -9.74 -19.17 -3.87
C GLY A 225 -10.37 -18.61 -2.59
N PRO A 226 -10.72 -19.44 -1.63
CA PRO A 226 -11.24 -19.01 -0.33
C PRO A 226 -10.26 -18.08 0.39
N ARG A 227 -10.81 -17.12 1.15
CA ARG A 227 -10.04 -16.22 2.01
C ARG A 227 -9.46 -16.99 3.19
N GLU A 228 -8.17 -16.78 3.44
CA GLU A 228 -7.44 -17.27 4.61
C GLU A 228 -6.79 -16.10 5.34
N THR A 229 -6.73 -16.13 6.68
CA THR A 229 -5.89 -15.20 7.45
C THR A 229 -4.42 -15.59 7.30
N TYR A 230 -3.53 -14.61 7.08
CA TYR A 230 -2.09 -14.82 7.05
C TYR A 230 -1.42 -14.17 8.27
N GLY A 231 -0.72 -14.97 9.07
CA GLY A 231 -0.15 -14.55 10.34
C GLY A 231 -1.20 -14.47 11.46
N PRO A 232 -1.08 -13.53 12.41
CA PRO A 232 -2.01 -13.40 13.52
C PRO A 232 -3.37 -12.85 13.07
N GLU A 233 -4.43 -13.22 13.78
CA GLU A 233 -5.80 -12.71 13.58
C GLU A 233 -5.90 -11.19 13.79
N ASN A 234 -4.98 -10.61 14.57
CA ASN A 234 -4.83 -9.17 14.77
C ASN A 234 -3.33 -8.84 14.74
N ILE A 235 -2.93 -8.08 13.73
CA ILE A 235 -1.53 -7.66 13.51
C ILE A 235 -1.07 -6.51 14.44
N GLY A 236 -1.94 -6.08 15.36
CA GLY A 236 -1.60 -5.06 16.37
C GLY A 236 -1.91 -3.62 15.98
N GLY A 237 -2.60 -3.38 14.86
CA GLY A 237 -2.98 -2.05 14.39
C GLY A 237 -3.66 -2.10 13.03
N PHE A 238 -4.05 -0.96 12.52
CA PHE A 238 -4.66 -0.81 11.21
C PHE A 238 -3.60 -0.99 10.11
N CYS A 239 -3.48 -2.22 9.56
CA CYS A 239 -2.53 -2.51 8.48
C CYS A 239 -2.92 -1.75 7.19
N ASP A 240 -1.91 -1.17 6.55
CA ASP A 240 -2.09 -0.31 5.38
C ASP A 240 -1.20 -0.81 4.21
N GLY A 241 0.05 -0.38 4.14
CA GLY A 241 1.00 -0.85 3.16
C GLY A 241 1.57 -2.22 3.49
N ILE A 242 1.82 -3.03 2.46
CA ILE A 242 2.48 -4.33 2.61
C ILE A 242 3.54 -4.55 1.53
N ALA A 243 4.65 -5.21 1.88
CA ALA A 243 5.69 -5.61 0.94
C ALA A 243 6.41 -6.87 1.40
N PHE A 244 6.81 -7.72 0.46
CA PHE A 244 7.65 -8.88 0.77
C PHE A 244 9.13 -8.55 0.75
N ASP A 245 9.90 -9.16 1.63
CA ASP A 245 11.34 -9.24 1.50
C ASP A 245 11.82 -10.57 0.85
N ALA A 246 13.11 -10.66 0.57
CA ALA A 246 13.71 -11.83 -0.07
C ALA A 246 13.73 -13.10 0.81
N HIS A 247 13.42 -12.99 2.10
CA HIS A 247 13.26 -14.11 3.03
C HIS A 247 11.81 -14.57 3.16
N GLY A 248 10.88 -13.89 2.45
CA GLY A 248 9.45 -14.18 2.49
C GLY A 248 8.73 -13.59 3.71
N ASN A 249 9.37 -12.69 4.47
CA ASN A 249 8.64 -11.96 5.48
C ASN A 249 7.75 -10.92 4.80
N LEU A 250 6.50 -10.80 5.25
CA LEU A 250 5.57 -9.78 4.81
C LEU A 250 5.65 -8.60 5.77
N TRP A 251 6.25 -7.51 5.33
CA TRP A 251 6.30 -6.25 6.07
C TRP A 251 4.96 -5.53 5.95
N SER A 252 4.54 -4.88 7.01
CA SER A 252 3.33 -4.05 7.00
C SER A 252 3.51 -2.78 7.82
N THR A 253 3.04 -1.67 7.28
CA THR A 253 2.81 -0.46 8.05
C THR A 253 1.50 -0.58 8.82
N LEU A 254 1.47 -0.01 10.02
CA LEU A 254 0.26 0.10 10.83
C LEU A 254 -0.06 1.58 10.99
N ILE A 255 -0.97 2.05 10.11
CA ILE A 255 -1.35 3.47 10.08
C ILE A 255 -1.97 3.92 11.41
N MET A 256 -1.78 5.17 11.76
CA MET A 256 -2.20 5.81 13.03
C MET A 256 -1.44 5.27 14.26
N ALA A 257 -1.16 3.98 14.35
CA ALA A 257 -0.23 3.45 15.33
C ALA A 257 1.23 3.80 14.99
N ASP A 258 1.48 4.15 13.73
CA ASP A 258 2.79 4.50 13.14
C ASP A 258 3.88 3.51 13.53
N ARG A 259 3.56 2.24 13.26
CA ARG A 259 4.45 1.10 13.45
C ARG A 259 4.79 0.45 12.13
N LEU A 260 5.97 -0.13 12.07
CA LEU A 260 6.37 -1.05 11.02
C LEU A 260 6.57 -2.43 11.62
N VAL A 261 5.88 -3.41 11.08
CA VAL A 261 5.95 -4.80 11.54
C VAL A 261 6.30 -5.73 10.38
N ALA A 262 6.67 -6.97 10.70
CA ALA A 262 6.80 -8.03 9.70
C ALA A 262 6.18 -9.33 10.22
N VAL A 263 5.47 -10.04 9.35
CA VAL A 263 4.99 -11.40 9.59
C VAL A 263 5.94 -12.36 8.90
N THR A 264 6.57 -13.25 9.65
CA THR A 264 7.48 -14.26 9.08
C THR A 264 6.70 -15.36 8.34
N PRO A 265 7.36 -16.16 7.49
CA PRO A 265 6.71 -17.31 6.85
C PRO A 265 6.09 -18.31 7.83
N GLU A 266 6.59 -18.34 9.08
CA GLU A 266 6.06 -19.18 10.17
C GLU A 266 4.86 -18.53 10.90
N GLY A 267 4.50 -17.28 10.54
CA GLY A 267 3.40 -16.52 11.15
C GLY A 267 3.79 -15.73 12.40
N GLU A 268 5.09 -15.63 12.72
CA GLU A 268 5.56 -14.80 13.83
C GLU A 268 5.48 -13.32 13.48
N LEU A 269 4.95 -12.51 14.40
CA LEU A 269 4.88 -11.04 14.24
C LEU A 269 6.10 -10.40 14.91
N LEU A 270 6.86 -9.63 14.12
CA LEU A 270 8.03 -8.88 14.55
C LEU A 270 7.74 -7.38 14.48
N THR A 271 8.03 -6.63 15.54
CA THR A 271 7.99 -5.16 15.49
C THR A 271 9.37 -4.64 15.06
N LEU A 272 9.41 -3.91 13.95
CA LEU A 272 10.64 -3.37 13.35
C LEU A 272 10.87 -1.90 13.69
N LEU A 273 9.79 -1.12 13.84
CA LEU A 273 9.81 0.28 14.26
C LEU A 273 8.51 0.58 15.00
N ASP A 274 8.58 1.32 16.09
CA ASP A 274 7.42 1.86 16.81
C ASP A 274 7.65 3.35 17.04
N ASP A 275 6.91 4.19 16.31
CA ASP A 275 6.91 5.66 16.44
C ASP A 275 5.57 6.16 17.02
N GLY A 276 4.71 5.23 17.45
CA GLY A 276 3.40 5.55 18.00
C GLY A 276 3.46 6.27 19.34
N ARG A 277 2.45 7.08 19.61
CA ARG A 277 2.23 7.69 20.93
C ARG A 277 1.46 6.71 21.80
N PRO A 278 2.02 6.20 22.92
CA PRO A 278 1.41 5.11 23.67
C PRO A 278 -0.04 5.38 24.12
N GLU A 279 -0.30 6.58 24.63
CA GLU A 279 -1.65 6.95 25.15
C GLU A 279 -2.67 7.05 24.01
N ALA A 280 -2.30 7.72 22.91
CA ALA A 280 -3.19 7.87 21.75
C ALA A 280 -3.44 6.53 21.06
N THR A 281 -2.41 5.68 20.95
CA THR A 281 -2.54 4.33 20.41
C THR A 281 -3.45 3.47 21.28
N ALA A 282 -3.31 3.55 22.61
CA ALA A 282 -4.17 2.83 23.55
C ALA A 282 -5.64 3.29 23.46
N ALA A 283 -5.88 4.61 23.30
CA ALA A 283 -7.21 5.15 23.10
C ALA A 283 -7.84 4.67 21.77
N LEU A 284 -7.06 4.65 20.69
CA LEU A 284 -7.48 4.14 19.40
C LEU A 284 -7.79 2.64 19.48
N ASP A 285 -6.98 1.86 20.20
CA ASP A 285 -7.20 0.42 20.40
C ASP A 285 -8.46 0.14 21.22
N ALA A 286 -8.74 0.94 22.25
CA ALA A 286 -9.97 0.84 23.02
C ALA A 286 -11.19 1.16 22.15
N ALA A 287 -11.15 2.25 21.39
CA ALA A 287 -12.22 2.65 20.49
C ALA A 287 -12.48 1.59 19.40
N TRP A 288 -11.42 0.96 18.87
CA TRP A 288 -11.57 -0.13 17.90
C TRP A 288 -12.27 -1.35 18.48
N ARG A 289 -11.91 -1.78 19.70
CA ARG A 289 -12.57 -2.93 20.36
C ARG A 289 -14.04 -2.67 20.65
N GLU A 290 -14.39 -1.41 20.86
CA GLU A 290 -15.76 -0.96 21.15
C GLU A 290 -16.52 -0.52 19.89
N GLU A 291 -15.93 -0.71 18.69
CA GLU A 291 -16.50 -0.33 17.38
C GLU A 291 -16.98 1.13 17.35
N ARG A 292 -16.20 2.04 17.93
CA ARG A 292 -16.51 3.48 18.02
C ARG A 292 -15.33 4.39 17.63
N VAL A 293 -14.54 3.94 16.66
CA VAL A 293 -13.46 4.75 16.13
C VAL A 293 -14.04 5.97 15.41
N THR A 294 -13.61 7.16 15.81
CA THR A 294 -14.04 8.42 15.19
C THR A 294 -12.87 9.13 14.51
N PRO A 295 -13.13 10.06 13.57
CA PRO A 295 -12.07 10.87 12.95
C PRO A 295 -11.19 11.60 13.96
N ASP A 296 -11.75 12.11 15.06
CA ASP A 296 -10.99 12.79 16.12
C ASP A 296 -10.01 11.85 16.84
N ILE A 297 -10.44 10.64 17.16
CA ILE A 297 -9.58 9.61 17.77
C ILE A 297 -8.47 9.22 16.78
N MET A 298 -8.80 9.04 15.50
CA MET A 298 -7.82 8.76 14.45
C MET A 298 -6.80 9.88 14.33
N ALA A 299 -7.25 11.13 14.33
CA ALA A 299 -6.38 12.31 14.15
C ALA A 299 -5.36 12.49 15.28
N GLN A 300 -5.67 12.05 16.50
CA GLN A 300 -4.77 12.15 17.66
C GLN A 300 -3.69 11.07 17.65
N ALA A 301 -3.98 9.91 17.05
CA ALA A 301 -3.06 8.80 16.95
C ALA A 301 -2.11 9.02 15.78
N THR A 302 -0.91 9.55 16.06
CA THR A 302 0.12 9.84 15.06
C THR A 302 1.50 9.88 15.68
N GLY A 303 2.51 9.41 14.94
CA GLY A 303 3.93 9.53 15.26
C GLY A 303 4.56 10.77 14.63
N THR A 304 5.88 10.74 14.47
CA THR A 304 6.69 11.87 14.01
C THR A 304 7.56 11.55 12.80
N ILE A 305 7.92 10.28 12.58
CA ILE A 305 8.81 9.83 11.50
C ILE A 305 8.05 9.86 10.17
N ALA A 306 6.94 9.14 10.11
CA ALA A 306 6.02 9.09 8.98
C ALA A 306 4.59 9.24 9.50
N PRO A 307 4.11 10.45 9.82
CA PRO A 307 2.80 10.66 10.42
C PRO A 307 1.68 10.02 9.59
N TRP A 308 0.93 9.11 10.19
CA TRP A 308 0.02 8.19 9.50
C TRP A 308 0.78 7.36 8.46
N MET A 309 1.71 6.54 8.97
CA MET A 309 2.56 5.65 8.18
C MET A 309 1.68 4.72 7.34
N ALA A 310 1.68 4.95 6.02
CA ALA A 310 0.77 4.30 5.09
C ALA A 310 1.48 3.20 4.29
N SER A 311 2.24 3.54 3.29
CA SER A 311 2.86 2.58 2.37
C SER A 311 4.32 2.30 2.74
N LEU A 312 4.89 1.25 2.15
CA LEU A 312 6.33 1.01 2.15
C LEU A 312 6.78 0.45 0.81
N THR A 313 8.00 0.81 0.40
CA THR A 313 8.64 0.22 -0.77
C THR A 313 10.13 -0.01 -0.53
N PHE A 314 10.64 -1.08 -1.16
CA PHE A 314 12.05 -1.36 -1.22
C PHE A 314 12.66 -0.76 -2.49
N GLY A 315 13.83 -0.12 -2.35
CA GLY A 315 14.57 0.45 -3.47
C GLY A 315 16.07 0.46 -3.22
N GLY A 316 16.77 1.30 -3.98
CA GLY A 316 18.22 1.29 -4.02
C GLY A 316 18.76 0.13 -4.86
N PRO A 317 20.05 0.12 -5.24
CA PRO A 317 20.62 -0.83 -6.20
C PRO A 317 20.56 -2.30 -5.71
N ASP A 318 20.47 -2.51 -4.40
CA ASP A 318 20.42 -3.80 -3.73
C ASP A 318 19.06 -4.11 -3.07
N LEU A 319 18.05 -3.26 -3.33
CA LEU A 319 16.70 -3.36 -2.73
C LEU A 319 16.71 -3.37 -1.18
N LYS A 320 17.73 -2.82 -0.54
CA LYS A 320 17.82 -2.74 0.92
C LYS A 320 17.46 -1.36 1.50
N THR A 321 17.12 -0.40 0.67
CA THR A 321 16.60 0.88 1.14
C THR A 321 15.08 0.79 1.24
N VAL A 322 14.56 1.02 2.44
CA VAL A 322 13.11 1.05 2.70
C VAL A 322 12.67 2.50 2.76
N TYR A 323 11.71 2.85 1.94
CA TYR A 323 11.04 4.15 1.94
C TYR A 323 9.64 3.97 2.54
N LEU A 324 9.25 4.90 3.42
CA LEU A 324 7.94 4.86 4.08
C LEU A 324 7.05 5.97 3.54
N GLY A 325 5.84 5.59 3.14
CA GLY A 325 4.79 6.53 2.78
C GLY A 325 4.06 7.08 4.00
N SER A 326 3.42 8.24 3.83
CA SER A 326 2.73 8.91 4.91
C SER A 326 1.54 9.70 4.38
N LEU A 327 0.40 9.63 5.08
CA LEU A 327 -0.77 10.44 4.71
C LEU A 327 -0.69 11.88 5.22
N ARG A 328 0.15 12.17 6.21
CA ARG A 328 0.26 13.50 6.84
C ARG A 328 1.69 14.05 6.82
N GLY A 329 2.62 13.35 6.17
CA GLY A 329 4.00 13.77 6.02
C GLY A 329 4.19 14.71 4.82
N SER A 330 5.30 15.44 4.85
CA SER A 330 5.77 16.31 3.76
C SER A 330 7.15 15.92 3.21
N ARG A 331 7.67 14.79 3.67
CA ARG A 331 8.93 14.18 3.26
C ARG A 331 8.79 12.67 3.33
N ILE A 332 9.64 11.94 2.62
CA ILE A 332 9.69 10.48 2.63
C ILE A 332 10.83 10.04 3.54
N PRO A 333 10.57 9.44 4.72
CA PRO A 333 11.62 8.82 5.52
C PRO A 333 12.11 7.53 4.88
N TRP A 334 13.42 7.27 5.03
CA TRP A 334 14.03 6.04 4.58
C TRP A 334 15.14 5.57 5.52
N PHE A 335 15.40 4.27 5.50
CA PHE A 335 16.46 3.61 6.26
C PHE A 335 17.00 2.38 5.52
N ARG A 336 18.11 1.81 6.03
CA ARG A 336 18.69 0.58 5.47
C ARG A 336 18.18 -0.65 6.21
N SER A 337 17.64 -1.60 5.46
CA SER A 337 17.21 -2.91 5.94
C SER A 337 18.37 -3.93 5.92
N PRO A 338 18.42 -4.88 6.86
CA PRO A 338 19.37 -6.00 6.80
C PRO A 338 19.06 -6.97 5.66
N VAL A 339 17.83 -6.98 5.16
CA VAL A 339 17.35 -7.86 4.10
C VAL A 339 16.95 -7.06 2.87
N ALA A 340 17.07 -7.64 1.69
CA ALA A 340 16.56 -7.03 0.45
C ALA A 340 15.06 -7.26 0.33
N GLY A 341 14.35 -6.29 -0.26
CA GLY A 341 12.95 -6.47 -0.67
C GLY A 341 12.82 -7.40 -1.87
N LEU A 342 11.63 -7.92 -2.05
CA LEU A 342 11.26 -8.64 -3.26
C LEU A 342 11.07 -7.64 -4.41
N PRO A 343 11.79 -7.81 -5.55
CA PRO A 343 11.62 -6.90 -6.67
C PRO A 343 10.20 -7.01 -7.24
N LEU A 344 9.55 -5.88 -7.44
CA LEU A 344 8.29 -5.80 -8.17
C LEU A 344 8.53 -6.05 -9.68
N ILE A 345 7.48 -6.41 -10.42
CA ILE A 345 7.58 -6.79 -11.85
C ILE A 345 8.34 -5.73 -12.65
N TYR A 346 7.96 -4.47 -12.50
CA TYR A 346 8.57 -3.37 -13.25
C TYR A 346 10.08 -3.19 -12.96
N TRP A 347 10.54 -3.56 -11.76
CA TRP A 347 11.96 -3.47 -11.40
C TRP A 347 12.84 -4.31 -12.32
N ASN A 348 12.41 -5.53 -12.60
CA ASN A 348 13.13 -6.44 -13.50
C ASN A 348 12.99 -6.03 -14.96
N GLU A 349 11.83 -5.52 -15.38
CA GLU A 349 11.58 -4.99 -16.73
C GLU A 349 12.49 -3.80 -17.02
N ARG A 350 12.58 -2.83 -16.09
CA ARG A 350 13.42 -1.63 -16.21
C ARG A 350 14.91 -1.97 -16.24
N ARG A 351 15.36 -2.92 -15.43
CA ARG A 351 16.76 -3.37 -15.48
C ARG A 351 17.13 -4.01 -16.81
N ARG A 352 16.23 -4.77 -17.42
CA ARG A 352 16.45 -5.36 -18.76
C ARG A 352 16.47 -4.31 -19.86
N ALA A 353 15.67 -3.28 -19.77
CA ALA A 353 15.64 -2.18 -20.75
C ALA A 353 16.86 -1.25 -20.67
N ALA A 354 17.55 -1.23 -19.53
CA ALA A 354 18.77 -0.43 -19.31
C ALA A 354 20.08 -1.20 -19.59
N ALA A 355 20.01 -2.53 -19.76
CA ALA A 355 21.15 -3.39 -20.10
C ALA A 355 21.28 -3.61 -21.60
#